data_736c93672575735df2086d9f619a8535
#
_entry.id   736c93672575735df2086d9f619a8535
#
_cell.length_a   1.000
_cell.length_b   1.000
_cell.length_c   1.000
_cell.angle_alpha   90.00
_cell.angle_beta   90.00
_cell.angle_gamma   90.00
#
_symmetry.space_group_name_H-M   'P 1'
#
loop_
_entity.id
_entity.type
_entity.pdbx_description
1 polymer ?
#
loop_
_entity_poly.entity_id
_entity_poly.type
_entity_poly.pdbx_seq_one_letter_code
_entity_poly.pdbx_strand_id
1 'polypeptide(L)'
;MTSQQSHHQDQLLRRVPSALNVPPMLVQPGVEQLDSPTTVPEDAAFPQSTFTGPRLDRQKRRMPQCIAHRGYKAKYPENTMAAFKGAIEAGAQAIETDLHITKDEVVVISHDPTLKRVFGRQERIIDLTWKEIEDVRTTDPPHERMPKLSDLLEWLAEPGNEEIWCLLDIKLDNDADSIMRLIGKTIEEVKPAASRAWRERVVMGIWAAKYLPLAQKYVPGFPIMHIGFSTSYARHFFNVPNVGFNMLLPILIAPGGQQFLHDARGVHHRQVLTWTVNDEDRMEWCIRRKLNGVMTDDPPKFLKVCERFDEREPEGIMPLTWRSYYDVFRLWIWISIAALLYRKKLQPVASRELIKTHD
;
A
#
# COMPACT_ATOMS: atom_id res chain seq x y z
N MET A 1 47.79 19.91 6.75
CA MET A 1 46.87 19.96 5.59
C MET A 1 45.65 19.11 5.83
N THR A 2 44.85 19.39 6.85
CA THR A 2 43.71 18.54 7.26
C THR A 2 42.52 19.31 7.89
N SER A 3 42.48 20.65 7.83
CA SER A 3 41.36 21.40 8.42
C SER A 3 40.50 22.20 7.45
N GLN A 4 40.90 22.29 6.17
CA GLN A 4 40.12 23.04 5.15
C GLN A 4 39.15 22.21 4.33
N GLN A 5 39.25 20.89 4.34
CA GLN A 5 38.30 20.02 3.62
C GLN A 5 36.99 19.75 4.35
N SER A 6 36.99 19.81 5.68
CA SER A 6 35.74 19.60 6.47
C SER A 6 34.80 20.82 6.41
N HIS A 7 35.33 22.01 6.25
CA HIS A 7 34.52 23.24 6.16
C HIS A 7 33.80 23.43 4.83
N HIS A 8 34.28 22.78 3.75
CA HIS A 8 33.64 22.90 2.43
C HIS A 8 32.46 21.94 2.24
N GLN A 9 32.49 20.80 2.91
CA GLN A 9 31.35 19.89 2.91
C GLN A 9 30.16 20.40 3.77
N ASP A 10 30.45 21.07 4.88
CA ASP A 10 29.42 21.69 5.71
C ASP A 10 28.74 22.92 5.07
N GLN A 11 29.43 23.62 4.14
CA GLN A 11 28.83 24.73 3.41
C GLN A 11 27.97 24.30 2.23
N LEU A 12 28.21 23.11 1.66
CA LEU A 12 27.36 22.56 0.58
C LEU A 12 26.04 21.98 1.10
N LEU A 13 26.01 21.52 2.35
CA LEU A 13 24.78 21.05 3.01
C LEU A 13 23.87 22.20 3.45
N ARG A 14 24.36 23.45 3.51
CA ARG A 14 23.59 24.64 3.89
C ARG A 14 22.93 25.38 2.73
N ARG A 15 23.08 24.90 1.49
CA ARG A 15 22.49 25.50 0.29
C ARG A 15 21.34 24.70 -0.31
N VAL A 16 20.65 23.88 0.48
CA VAL A 16 19.31 23.42 0.09
C VAL A 16 18.37 24.61 0.32
N PRO A 17 17.71 25.13 -0.72
CA PRO A 17 16.75 26.22 -0.51
C PRO A 17 15.70 25.76 0.50
N SER A 18 15.48 26.55 1.55
CA SER A 18 14.44 26.36 2.56
C SER A 18 13.00 26.43 2.02
N ALA A 19 12.84 26.35 0.71
CA ALA A 19 11.56 26.36 -0.01
C ALA A 19 10.78 25.04 0.03
N LEU A 20 11.29 24.01 0.70
CA LEU A 20 10.55 22.82 1.08
C LEU A 20 10.24 22.80 2.59
N ASN A 21 10.17 23.95 3.23
CA ASN A 21 9.35 24.09 4.41
C ASN A 21 7.90 23.77 3.97
N VAL A 22 7.55 22.52 4.05
CA VAL A 22 6.16 22.11 4.06
C VAL A 22 5.50 22.99 5.11
N PRO A 23 4.55 23.89 4.73
CA PRO A 23 3.95 24.77 5.73
C PRO A 23 3.40 23.93 6.88
N PRO A 24 3.38 24.41 8.13
CA PRO A 24 2.85 23.68 9.27
C PRO A 24 1.40 23.19 9.09
N MET A 25 0.71 23.58 8.03
CA MET A 25 -0.60 23.06 7.63
C MET A 25 -0.61 21.61 7.11
N LEU A 26 0.54 20.97 6.83
CA LEU A 26 0.60 19.53 6.60
C LEU A 26 0.78 18.73 7.88
N VAL A 27 1.12 19.35 8.96
CA VAL A 27 0.83 18.85 10.28
C VAL A 27 -0.67 19.11 10.48
N GLN A 28 -1.47 18.10 10.15
CA GLN A 28 -2.92 18.20 10.29
C GLN A 28 -3.25 18.63 11.70
N PRO A 29 -4.02 19.73 11.94
CA PRO A 29 -4.43 20.13 13.29
C PRO A 29 -5.38 19.13 13.97
N GLY A 30 -5.47 17.91 13.51
CA GLY A 30 -6.19 16.80 14.10
C GLY A 30 -5.33 15.56 14.25
N VAL A 31 -4.08 15.58 13.75
CA VAL A 31 -3.11 14.50 13.93
C VAL A 31 -2.28 14.71 15.18
N GLU A 32 -2.10 15.97 15.63
CA GLU A 32 -1.45 16.27 16.92
C GLU A 32 -2.27 15.83 18.14
N GLN A 33 -3.57 15.58 17.99
CA GLN A 33 -4.43 15.00 19.03
C GLN A 33 -4.57 13.47 18.94
N LEU A 34 -3.74 12.80 18.14
CA LEU A 34 -3.50 11.36 18.23
C LEU A 34 -2.61 11.02 19.45
N ASP A 35 -2.86 11.68 20.56
CA ASP A 35 -2.04 11.71 21.76
C ASP A 35 -2.06 10.42 22.60
N SER A 36 -2.58 9.35 22.09
CA SER A 36 -2.36 8.06 22.74
C SER A 36 -2.07 7.06 21.65
N PRO A 37 -0.90 6.41 21.69
CA PRO A 37 -0.74 5.20 20.92
C PRO A 37 -1.94 4.33 21.27
N THR A 38 -2.64 3.86 20.24
CA THR A 38 -3.57 2.75 20.41
C THR A 38 -2.74 1.69 21.11
N THR A 39 -2.90 1.52 22.41
CA THR A 39 -2.19 0.48 23.16
C THR A 39 -2.80 -0.83 22.72
N VAL A 40 -2.25 -1.38 21.63
CA VAL A 40 -2.46 -2.78 21.30
C VAL A 40 -1.76 -3.54 22.43
N PRO A 41 -2.43 -4.44 23.13
CA PRO A 41 -1.80 -5.26 24.16
C PRO A 41 -0.51 -5.87 23.63
N GLU A 42 0.53 -5.96 24.46
CA GLU A 42 1.85 -6.53 24.05
C GLU A 42 1.73 -7.95 23.49
N ASP A 43 0.75 -8.69 23.91
CA ASP A 43 0.40 -10.06 23.48
C ASP A 43 -0.39 -10.10 22.15
N ALA A 44 -0.85 -8.98 21.66
CA ALA A 44 -1.61 -8.86 20.42
C ALA A 44 -0.76 -8.36 19.24
N ALA A 45 0.51 -8.75 19.21
CA ALA A 45 1.42 -8.47 18.10
C ALA A 45 0.89 -9.12 16.81
N PHE A 46 0.73 -8.32 15.75
CA PHE A 46 0.47 -8.87 14.42
C PHE A 46 1.70 -9.65 13.94
N PRO A 47 1.53 -10.73 13.16
CA PRO A 47 2.66 -11.45 12.60
C PRO A 47 3.40 -10.58 11.59
N GLN A 48 4.71 -10.77 11.51
CA GLN A 48 5.50 -10.16 10.46
C GLN A 48 5.19 -10.81 9.11
N SER A 49 4.99 -10.00 8.08
CA SER A 49 4.76 -10.47 6.71
C SER A 49 6.08 -10.91 6.06
N THR A 50 6.60 -12.08 6.42
CA THR A 50 7.90 -12.58 5.94
C THR A 50 7.96 -12.71 4.42
N PHE A 51 6.84 -13.05 3.79
CA PHE A 51 6.70 -13.23 2.34
C PHE A 51 6.71 -11.92 1.52
N THR A 52 6.56 -10.77 2.16
CA THR A 52 6.66 -9.45 1.51
C THR A 52 8.09 -8.90 1.50
N GLY A 53 9.05 -9.69 1.98
CA GLY A 53 10.47 -9.36 1.95
C GLY A 53 11.02 -9.21 0.53
N PRO A 54 12.21 -8.62 0.37
CA PRO A 54 12.83 -8.51 -0.94
C PRO A 54 13.19 -9.89 -1.48
N ARG A 55 13.27 -10.00 -2.80
CA ARG A 55 13.75 -11.21 -3.47
C ARG A 55 15.23 -11.13 -3.79
N LEU A 56 15.86 -12.27 -4.00
CA LEU A 56 17.16 -12.37 -4.65
C LEU A 56 16.95 -12.70 -6.12
N ASP A 57 17.59 -11.96 -7.01
CA ASP A 57 17.58 -12.29 -8.43
C ASP A 57 18.57 -13.43 -8.76
N ARG A 58 18.70 -13.76 -10.06
CA ARG A 58 19.62 -14.82 -10.53
C ARG A 58 21.08 -14.52 -10.21
N GLN A 59 21.45 -13.25 -10.09
CA GLN A 59 22.79 -12.78 -9.71
C GLN A 59 22.96 -12.66 -8.18
N LYS A 60 21.99 -13.10 -7.39
CA LYS A 60 21.91 -12.97 -5.93
C LYS A 60 21.89 -11.51 -5.44
N ARG A 61 21.50 -10.56 -6.30
CA ARG A 61 21.30 -9.17 -5.91
C ARG A 61 19.95 -9.04 -5.19
N ARG A 62 19.93 -8.19 -4.17
CA ARG A 62 18.69 -7.88 -3.44
C ARG A 62 17.83 -6.94 -4.27
N MET A 63 16.67 -7.41 -4.70
CA MET A 63 15.69 -6.65 -5.47
C MET A 63 14.38 -6.51 -4.72
N PRO A 64 13.68 -5.37 -4.83
CA PRO A 64 12.29 -5.27 -4.39
C PRO A 64 11.42 -6.27 -5.14
N GLN A 65 10.34 -6.72 -4.48
CA GLN A 65 9.31 -7.46 -5.19
C GLN A 65 8.53 -6.55 -6.14
N CYS A 66 8.15 -7.09 -7.29
CA CYS A 66 7.22 -6.47 -8.22
C CYS A 66 5.80 -6.79 -7.78
N ILE A 67 5.05 -5.77 -7.36
CA ILE A 67 3.67 -5.88 -6.93
C ILE A 67 2.80 -5.18 -7.98
N ALA A 68 1.87 -5.91 -8.57
CA ALA A 68 0.98 -5.37 -9.59
C ALA A 68 -0.14 -4.56 -8.95
N HIS A 69 -0.11 -3.24 -9.10
CA HIS A 69 -1.10 -2.29 -8.59
C HIS A 69 -2.42 -2.44 -9.33
N ARG A 70 -3.41 -3.05 -8.70
CA ARG A 70 -4.71 -3.42 -9.31
C ARG A 70 -4.55 -4.40 -10.47
N GLY A 71 -3.50 -5.23 -10.46
CA GLY A 71 -3.09 -6.09 -11.55
C GLY A 71 -2.22 -5.38 -12.60
N TYR A 72 -2.13 -5.93 -13.82
CA TYR A 72 -1.38 -5.34 -14.94
C TYR A 72 -2.23 -4.26 -15.63
N LYS A 73 -2.42 -3.16 -14.92
CA LYS A 73 -3.29 -2.04 -15.30
C LYS A 73 -2.85 -1.33 -16.59
N ALA A 74 -1.56 -1.34 -16.91
CA ALA A 74 -1.08 -0.75 -18.17
C ALA A 74 -1.54 -1.53 -19.42
N LYS A 75 -2.08 -2.74 -19.24
CA LYS A 75 -2.51 -3.60 -20.35
C LYS A 75 -3.98 -4.02 -20.27
N TYR A 76 -4.51 -4.19 -19.07
CA TYR A 76 -5.87 -4.66 -18.82
C TYR A 76 -6.64 -3.66 -17.96
N PRO A 77 -7.98 -3.67 -17.99
CA PRO A 77 -8.76 -2.90 -17.04
C PRO A 77 -8.40 -3.28 -15.60
N GLU A 78 -8.17 -2.28 -14.76
CA GLU A 78 -7.74 -2.47 -13.37
C GLU A 78 -8.72 -3.31 -12.57
N ASN A 79 -8.22 -4.03 -11.55
CA ASN A 79 -9.04 -4.79 -10.61
C ASN A 79 -9.92 -5.85 -11.30
N THR A 80 -9.41 -6.49 -12.35
CA THR A 80 -10.10 -7.58 -13.07
C THR A 80 -9.26 -8.85 -13.02
N MET A 81 -9.92 -10.00 -13.22
CA MET A 81 -9.21 -11.29 -13.25
C MET A 81 -8.20 -11.35 -14.40
N ALA A 82 -8.49 -10.72 -15.54
CA ALA A 82 -7.53 -10.60 -16.66
C ALA A 82 -6.30 -9.79 -16.26
N ALA A 83 -6.46 -8.70 -15.50
CA ALA A 83 -5.34 -7.90 -15.02
C ALA A 83 -4.49 -8.67 -14.00
N PHE A 84 -5.10 -9.46 -13.13
CA PHE A 84 -4.40 -10.27 -12.13
C PHE A 84 -3.61 -11.40 -12.78
N LYS A 85 -4.25 -12.19 -13.64
CA LYS A 85 -3.60 -13.28 -14.39
C LYS A 85 -2.46 -12.75 -15.26
N GLY A 86 -2.74 -11.70 -16.03
CA GLY A 86 -1.72 -11.07 -16.88
C GLY A 86 -0.53 -10.50 -16.11
N ALA A 87 -0.72 -10.03 -14.87
CA ALA A 87 0.37 -9.57 -14.02
C ALA A 87 1.31 -10.72 -13.62
N ILE A 88 0.75 -11.86 -13.23
CA ILE A 88 1.53 -13.05 -12.83
C ILE A 88 2.22 -13.69 -14.05
N GLU A 89 1.54 -13.81 -15.18
CA GLU A 89 2.15 -14.23 -16.45
C GLU A 89 3.32 -13.33 -16.86
N ALA A 90 3.24 -12.03 -16.53
CA ALA A 90 4.31 -11.07 -16.76
C ALA A 90 5.46 -11.15 -15.74
N GLY A 91 5.36 -11.99 -14.70
CA GLY A 91 6.39 -12.25 -13.71
C GLY A 91 6.29 -11.42 -12.42
N ALA A 92 5.16 -10.76 -12.15
CA ALA A 92 4.92 -10.12 -10.85
C ALA A 92 4.88 -11.20 -9.74
N GLN A 93 5.37 -10.84 -8.54
CA GLN A 93 5.37 -11.73 -7.39
C GLN A 93 4.09 -11.60 -6.56
N ALA A 94 3.37 -10.49 -6.73
CA ALA A 94 2.20 -10.19 -5.94
C ALA A 94 1.21 -9.31 -6.69
N ILE A 95 -0.01 -9.28 -6.14
CA ILE A 95 -1.11 -8.43 -6.57
C ILE A 95 -1.49 -7.52 -5.42
N GLU A 96 -1.76 -6.28 -5.73
CA GLU A 96 -2.50 -5.38 -4.86
C GLU A 96 -3.89 -5.14 -5.46
N THR A 97 -4.91 -5.05 -4.61
CA THR A 97 -6.30 -4.88 -5.03
C THR A 97 -7.14 -4.17 -3.97
N ASP A 98 -8.20 -3.49 -4.43
CA ASP A 98 -9.04 -2.60 -3.66
C ASP A 98 -10.40 -3.25 -3.34
N LEU A 99 -10.90 -3.12 -2.12
CA LEU A 99 -12.12 -3.80 -1.67
C LEU A 99 -13.25 -2.82 -1.31
N HIS A 100 -14.44 -3.14 -1.83
CA HIS A 100 -15.72 -2.53 -1.43
C HIS A 100 -16.76 -3.60 -1.11
N ILE A 101 -17.87 -3.19 -0.48
CA ILE A 101 -19.01 -4.06 -0.19
C ILE A 101 -20.25 -3.60 -0.93
N THR A 102 -21.04 -4.56 -1.39
CA THR A 102 -22.38 -4.32 -1.96
C THR A 102 -23.42 -4.16 -0.87
N LYS A 103 -24.63 -3.74 -1.26
CA LYS A 103 -25.78 -3.60 -0.36
C LYS A 103 -26.15 -4.90 0.38
N ASP A 104 -25.97 -6.04 -0.28
CA ASP A 104 -26.23 -7.38 0.24
C ASP A 104 -24.98 -8.08 0.80
N GLU A 105 -23.99 -7.27 1.23
CA GLU A 105 -22.80 -7.71 1.96
C GLU A 105 -21.85 -8.63 1.17
N VAL A 106 -21.78 -8.52 -0.15
CA VAL A 106 -20.76 -9.21 -0.95
C VAL A 106 -19.50 -8.34 -1.06
N VAL A 107 -18.32 -8.91 -0.79
CA VAL A 107 -17.05 -8.21 -0.96
C VAL A 107 -16.62 -8.27 -2.42
N VAL A 108 -16.57 -7.11 -3.07
CA VAL A 108 -16.20 -6.94 -4.48
C VAL A 108 -14.90 -6.18 -4.64
N ILE A 109 -14.27 -6.36 -5.77
CA ILE A 109 -12.98 -5.76 -6.10
C ILE A 109 -13.21 -4.52 -6.99
N SER A 110 -12.96 -3.33 -6.43
CA SER A 110 -13.04 -2.05 -7.13
C SER A 110 -12.28 -0.97 -6.39
N HIS A 111 -11.66 -0.04 -7.11
CA HIS A 111 -11.00 1.11 -6.47
C HIS A 111 -11.99 2.20 -6.08
N ASP A 112 -12.89 2.55 -6.98
CA ASP A 112 -13.84 3.64 -6.77
C ASP A 112 -15.10 3.14 -6.06
N PRO A 113 -15.73 3.95 -5.20
CA PRO A 113 -17.00 3.59 -4.58
C PRO A 113 -18.18 3.58 -5.57
N THR A 114 -17.94 4.01 -6.82
CA THR A 114 -18.93 4.08 -7.90
C THR A 114 -18.49 3.28 -9.11
N LEU A 115 -19.44 2.82 -9.90
CA LEU A 115 -19.18 2.09 -11.15
C LEU A 115 -18.75 3.00 -12.32
N LYS A 116 -18.66 4.32 -12.10
CA LYS A 116 -18.58 5.33 -13.17
C LYS A 116 -17.36 5.17 -14.08
N ARG A 117 -16.18 5.14 -13.52
CA ARG A 117 -14.92 5.22 -14.28
C ARG A 117 -14.59 3.95 -15.02
N VAL A 118 -14.79 2.80 -14.37
CA VAL A 118 -14.40 1.50 -14.92
C VAL A 118 -15.54 0.82 -15.67
N PHE A 119 -16.78 0.99 -15.22
CA PHE A 119 -17.95 0.26 -15.72
C PHE A 119 -18.99 1.15 -16.40
N GLY A 120 -18.77 2.47 -16.50
CA GLY A 120 -19.64 3.40 -17.22
C GLY A 120 -21.01 3.68 -16.57
N ARG A 121 -21.27 3.17 -15.36
CA ARG A 121 -22.53 3.36 -14.61
C ARG A 121 -22.34 4.34 -13.47
N GLN A 122 -23.34 5.18 -13.16
CA GLN A 122 -23.19 6.25 -12.16
C GLN A 122 -23.39 5.80 -10.70
N GLU A 123 -23.97 4.63 -10.50
CA GLU A 123 -24.40 4.14 -9.19
C GLU A 123 -23.20 3.82 -8.28
N ARG A 124 -23.44 3.90 -6.98
CA ARG A 124 -22.50 3.50 -5.95
C ARG A 124 -22.64 1.99 -5.71
N ILE A 125 -21.52 1.33 -5.50
CA ILE A 125 -21.46 -0.12 -5.21
C ILE A 125 -22.29 -0.48 -3.97
N ILE A 126 -22.18 0.33 -2.92
CA ILE A 126 -22.89 0.07 -1.63
C ILE A 126 -24.41 0.17 -1.73
N ASP A 127 -24.95 0.80 -2.77
CA ASP A 127 -26.38 0.96 -2.96
C ASP A 127 -26.99 -0.18 -3.81
N LEU A 128 -26.16 -1.06 -4.38
CA LEU A 128 -26.56 -2.15 -5.28
C LEU A 128 -26.27 -3.52 -4.65
N THR A 129 -27.15 -4.47 -4.95
CA THR A 129 -26.91 -5.89 -4.64
C THR A 129 -25.95 -6.51 -5.65
N TRP A 130 -25.30 -7.61 -5.28
CA TRP A 130 -24.45 -8.37 -6.20
C TRP A 130 -25.20 -8.75 -7.49
N LYS A 131 -26.45 -9.19 -7.35
CA LYS A 131 -27.30 -9.57 -8.48
C LYS A 131 -27.51 -8.45 -9.51
N GLU A 132 -27.49 -7.18 -9.08
CA GLU A 132 -27.65 -6.02 -9.96
C GLU A 132 -26.36 -5.65 -10.71
N ILE A 133 -25.20 -6.17 -10.24
CA ILE A 133 -23.88 -5.83 -10.80
C ILE A 133 -23.04 -7.01 -11.26
N GLU A 134 -23.48 -8.26 -11.06
CA GLU A 134 -22.71 -9.45 -11.45
C GLU A 134 -22.38 -9.54 -12.94
N ASP A 135 -23.20 -8.94 -13.80
CA ASP A 135 -23.00 -8.92 -15.24
C ASP A 135 -22.41 -7.60 -15.75
N VAL A 136 -22.11 -6.65 -14.85
CA VAL A 136 -21.48 -5.38 -15.24
C VAL A 136 -20.08 -5.66 -15.79
N ARG A 137 -19.77 -4.99 -16.91
CA ARG A 137 -18.48 -5.16 -17.58
C ARG A 137 -17.74 -3.84 -17.70
N THR A 138 -16.41 -3.93 -17.71
CA THR A 138 -15.55 -2.77 -17.92
C THR A 138 -15.84 -2.13 -19.29
N THR A 139 -15.75 -0.80 -19.33
CA THR A 139 -15.89 -0.04 -20.59
C THR A 139 -14.74 -0.32 -21.56
N ASP A 140 -13.57 -0.60 -21.02
CA ASP A 140 -12.39 -0.91 -21.81
C ASP A 140 -12.30 -2.42 -22.07
N PRO A 141 -11.79 -2.85 -23.27
CA PRO A 141 -11.57 -4.24 -23.55
C PRO A 141 -10.54 -4.87 -22.60
N PRO A 142 -10.68 -6.18 -22.33
CA PRO A 142 -11.57 -7.16 -22.97
C PRO A 142 -12.99 -7.23 -22.39
N HIS A 143 -13.50 -6.18 -21.75
CA HIS A 143 -14.85 -6.09 -21.17
C HIS A 143 -15.08 -7.13 -20.05
N GLU A 144 -14.18 -7.12 -19.09
CA GLU A 144 -14.17 -8.02 -17.94
C GLU A 144 -15.30 -7.72 -16.95
N ARG A 145 -15.77 -8.75 -16.25
CA ARG A 145 -16.69 -8.60 -15.12
C ARG A 145 -15.97 -8.02 -13.90
N MET A 146 -16.72 -7.40 -13.00
CA MET A 146 -16.24 -7.08 -11.67
C MET A 146 -16.02 -8.38 -10.90
N PRO A 147 -14.81 -8.63 -10.34
CA PRO A 147 -14.60 -9.81 -9.52
C PRO A 147 -15.08 -9.60 -8.08
N LYS A 148 -15.44 -10.69 -7.42
CA LYS A 148 -15.55 -10.76 -5.96
C LYS A 148 -14.19 -11.08 -5.34
N LEU A 149 -14.03 -10.82 -4.06
CA LEU A 149 -12.87 -11.29 -3.31
C LEU A 149 -12.74 -12.82 -3.35
N SER A 150 -13.87 -13.55 -3.28
CA SER A 150 -13.88 -15.01 -3.41
C SER A 150 -13.27 -15.48 -4.74
N ASP A 151 -13.59 -14.81 -5.86
CA ASP A 151 -13.08 -15.21 -7.18
C ASP A 151 -11.55 -15.09 -7.26
N LEU A 152 -10.98 -14.03 -6.64
CA LEU A 152 -9.53 -13.86 -6.52
C LEU A 152 -8.90 -14.93 -5.63
N LEU A 153 -9.49 -15.20 -4.47
CA LEU A 153 -8.97 -16.22 -3.54
C LEU A 153 -9.06 -17.63 -4.13
N GLU A 154 -10.17 -17.97 -4.80
CA GLU A 154 -10.33 -19.24 -5.50
C GLU A 154 -9.23 -19.44 -6.55
N TRP A 155 -8.99 -18.42 -7.40
CA TRP A 155 -7.90 -18.48 -8.36
C TRP A 155 -6.52 -18.57 -7.70
N LEU A 156 -6.27 -17.84 -6.62
CA LEU A 156 -5.02 -17.96 -5.87
C LEU A 156 -4.84 -19.34 -5.23
N ALA A 157 -5.92 -20.07 -4.95
CA ALA A 157 -5.88 -21.42 -4.40
C ALA A 157 -5.59 -22.51 -5.47
N GLU A 158 -5.70 -22.17 -6.76
CA GLU A 158 -5.39 -23.10 -7.85
C GLU A 158 -3.91 -23.53 -7.83
N PRO A 159 -3.62 -24.79 -8.22
CA PRO A 159 -2.24 -25.30 -8.34
C PRO A 159 -1.39 -24.42 -9.25
N GLY A 160 -0.19 -24.09 -8.80
CA GLY A 160 0.76 -23.22 -9.49
C GLY A 160 0.73 -21.74 -9.06
N ASN A 161 -0.26 -21.35 -8.24
CA ASN A 161 -0.38 -19.99 -7.73
C ASN A 161 0.06 -19.85 -6.26
N GLU A 162 0.62 -20.88 -5.64
CA GLU A 162 0.91 -20.95 -4.20
C GLU A 162 1.86 -19.86 -3.71
N GLU A 163 2.81 -19.48 -4.57
CA GLU A 163 3.81 -18.45 -4.22
C GLU A 163 3.32 -17.02 -4.39
N ILE A 164 2.17 -16.83 -5.04
CA ILE A 164 1.59 -15.50 -5.25
C ILE A 164 0.94 -15.04 -3.95
N TRP A 165 1.27 -13.83 -3.54
CA TRP A 165 0.61 -13.19 -2.40
C TRP A 165 -0.16 -11.94 -2.83
N CYS A 166 -1.12 -11.51 -2.02
CA CYS A 166 -1.89 -10.31 -2.31
C CYS A 166 -1.97 -9.36 -1.11
N LEU A 167 -2.00 -8.06 -1.40
CA LEU A 167 -2.33 -7.00 -0.48
C LEU A 167 -3.77 -6.54 -0.76
N LEU A 168 -4.61 -6.63 0.26
CA LEU A 168 -6.01 -6.19 0.21
C LEU A 168 -6.10 -4.76 0.73
N ASP A 169 -6.27 -3.78 -0.14
CA ASP A 169 -6.50 -2.38 0.23
C ASP A 169 -7.96 -2.19 0.70
N ILE A 170 -8.13 -1.98 2.00
CA ILE A 170 -9.42 -1.84 2.66
C ILE A 170 -9.85 -0.39 2.62
N LYS A 171 -10.75 -0.05 1.69
CA LYS A 171 -11.18 1.33 1.44
C LYS A 171 -11.95 1.94 2.61
N LEU A 172 -11.66 3.23 2.87
CA LEU A 172 -12.26 4.00 3.97
C LEU A 172 -13.75 4.32 3.78
N ASP A 173 -14.27 4.12 2.58
CA ASP A 173 -15.68 4.37 2.23
C ASP A 173 -16.63 3.32 2.76
N ASN A 174 -16.12 2.13 3.08
CA ASN A 174 -16.87 1.07 3.69
C ASN A 174 -17.09 1.34 5.19
N ASP A 175 -18.17 0.78 5.75
CA ASP A 175 -18.25 0.61 7.19
C ASP A 175 -17.12 -0.32 7.66
N ALA A 176 -16.32 0.13 8.63
CA ALA A 176 -15.10 -0.55 8.99
C ALA A 176 -15.34 -1.93 9.63
N ASP A 177 -16.35 -2.07 10.49
CA ASP A 177 -16.67 -3.35 11.12
C ASP A 177 -17.22 -4.34 10.08
N SER A 178 -18.14 -3.90 9.23
CA SER A 178 -18.74 -4.72 8.19
C SER A 178 -17.72 -5.23 7.19
N ILE A 179 -16.85 -4.36 6.64
CA ILE A 179 -15.86 -4.80 5.66
C ILE A 179 -14.86 -5.79 6.26
N MET A 180 -14.37 -5.56 7.48
CA MET A 180 -13.42 -6.47 8.12
C MET A 180 -14.04 -7.82 8.45
N ARG A 181 -15.29 -7.82 8.94
CA ARG A 181 -16.05 -9.04 9.19
C ARG A 181 -16.28 -9.85 7.92
N LEU A 182 -16.64 -9.19 6.82
CA LEU A 182 -16.94 -9.86 5.55
C LEU A 182 -15.67 -10.37 4.86
N ILE A 183 -14.54 -9.65 4.96
CA ILE A 183 -13.25 -10.17 4.50
C ILE A 183 -12.89 -11.44 5.26
N GLY A 184 -12.96 -11.41 6.60
CA GLY A 184 -12.69 -12.60 7.43
C GLY A 184 -13.56 -13.79 7.04
N LYS A 185 -14.86 -13.58 6.90
CA LYS A 185 -15.82 -14.60 6.46
C LYS A 185 -15.46 -15.16 5.08
N THR A 186 -15.16 -14.29 4.10
CA THR A 186 -14.82 -14.74 2.74
C THR A 186 -13.53 -15.59 2.73
N ILE A 187 -12.52 -15.19 3.52
CA ILE A 187 -11.27 -15.95 3.65
C ILE A 187 -11.50 -17.32 4.30
N GLU A 188 -12.39 -17.42 5.27
CA GLU A 188 -12.74 -18.69 5.92
C GLU A 188 -13.51 -19.64 4.98
N GLU A 189 -14.36 -19.09 4.12
CA GLU A 189 -15.17 -19.85 3.16
C GLU A 189 -14.35 -20.43 2.00
N VAL A 190 -13.26 -19.75 1.59
CA VAL A 190 -12.39 -20.21 0.50
C VAL A 190 -11.20 -20.96 1.07
N LYS A 191 -11.09 -22.24 0.78
CA LYS A 191 -9.96 -23.07 1.23
C LYS A 191 -8.67 -22.63 0.53
N PRO A 192 -7.58 -22.39 1.26
CA PRO A 192 -6.29 -22.10 0.64
C PRO A 192 -5.73 -23.35 -0.03
N ALA A 193 -4.71 -23.17 -0.87
CA ALA A 193 -3.87 -24.28 -1.33
C ALA A 193 -3.32 -25.07 -0.15
N ALA A 194 -3.25 -26.39 -0.27
CA ALA A 194 -2.84 -27.28 0.84
C ALA A 194 -1.43 -26.97 1.37
N SER A 195 -0.55 -26.41 0.53
CA SER A 195 0.84 -26.10 0.83
C SER A 195 1.03 -24.78 1.59
N ARG A 196 0.04 -23.85 1.61
CA ARG A 196 0.25 -22.51 2.13
C ARG A 196 -1.05 -21.83 2.59
N ALA A 197 -1.12 -21.50 3.86
CA ALA A 197 -2.28 -20.85 4.47
C ALA A 197 -2.46 -19.40 3.98
N TRP A 198 -3.68 -18.86 4.01
CA TRP A 198 -3.97 -17.48 3.63
C TRP A 198 -3.15 -16.46 4.42
N ARG A 199 -2.93 -16.65 5.72
CA ARG A 199 -2.10 -15.77 6.55
C ARG A 199 -0.64 -15.65 6.10
N GLU A 200 -0.18 -16.57 5.26
CA GLU A 200 1.16 -16.57 4.66
C GLU A 200 1.17 -16.00 3.24
N ARG A 201 0.02 -15.52 2.74
CA ARG A 201 -0.16 -15.03 1.38
C ARG A 201 -1.01 -13.77 1.27
N VAL A 202 -1.72 -13.38 2.32
CA VAL A 202 -2.62 -12.23 2.32
C VAL A 202 -2.15 -11.22 3.35
N VAL A 203 -2.05 -9.96 2.95
CA VAL A 203 -1.74 -8.81 3.81
C VAL A 203 -2.94 -7.90 3.86
N MET A 204 -3.36 -7.48 5.06
CA MET A 204 -4.39 -6.49 5.23
C MET A 204 -3.79 -5.08 5.13
N GLY A 205 -4.15 -4.35 4.09
CA GLY A 205 -3.77 -2.96 3.87
C GLY A 205 -4.77 -2.02 4.53
N ILE A 206 -4.34 -1.29 5.56
CA ILE A 206 -5.21 -0.40 6.33
C ILE A 206 -4.73 1.05 6.28
N TRP A 207 -5.65 1.99 6.13
CA TRP A 207 -5.37 3.43 6.09
C TRP A 207 -5.36 4.09 7.46
N ALA A 208 -6.06 3.51 8.43
CA ALA A 208 -6.27 4.13 9.74
C ALA A 208 -6.15 3.12 10.89
N ALA A 209 -5.69 3.60 12.05
CA ALA A 209 -5.48 2.79 13.25
C ALA A 209 -6.77 2.12 13.78
N LYS A 210 -7.94 2.69 13.50
CA LYS A 210 -9.25 2.10 13.88
C LYS A 210 -9.48 0.68 13.35
N TYR A 211 -8.76 0.28 12.30
CA TYR A 211 -8.84 -1.07 11.75
C TYR A 211 -8.03 -2.12 12.54
N LEU A 212 -7.08 -1.71 13.39
CA LEU A 212 -6.25 -2.65 14.15
C LEU A 212 -7.05 -3.58 15.06
N PRO A 213 -7.96 -3.08 15.94
CA PRO A 213 -8.78 -3.95 16.76
C PRO A 213 -9.74 -4.81 15.94
N LEU A 214 -10.23 -4.30 14.81
CA LEU A 214 -11.09 -5.08 13.91
C LEU A 214 -10.31 -6.21 13.21
N ALA A 215 -9.06 -5.95 12.85
CA ALA A 215 -8.19 -6.99 12.28
C ALA A 215 -7.92 -8.11 13.30
N GLN A 216 -7.68 -7.79 14.55
CA GLN A 216 -7.55 -8.79 15.62
C GLN A 216 -8.83 -9.60 15.81
N LYS A 217 -9.99 -8.95 15.71
CA LYS A 217 -11.30 -9.59 15.91
C LYS A 217 -11.69 -10.52 14.77
N TYR A 218 -11.51 -10.08 13.51
CA TYR A 218 -12.10 -10.75 12.35
C TYR A 218 -11.09 -11.49 11.46
N VAL A 219 -9.81 -11.11 11.49
CA VAL A 219 -8.73 -11.73 10.72
C VAL A 219 -7.49 -11.95 11.60
N PRO A 220 -7.65 -12.69 12.74
CA PRO A 220 -6.53 -12.91 13.65
C PRO A 220 -5.39 -13.67 12.94
N GLY A 221 -4.15 -13.25 13.21
CA GLY A 221 -2.97 -13.89 12.64
C GLY A 221 -2.63 -13.49 11.20
N PHE A 222 -3.33 -12.50 10.62
CA PHE A 222 -2.94 -11.92 9.35
C PHE A 222 -1.99 -10.74 9.55
N PRO A 223 -0.95 -10.60 8.71
CA PRO A 223 -0.07 -9.45 8.75
C PRO A 223 -0.77 -8.18 8.26
N ILE A 224 -0.37 -7.06 8.83
CA ILE A 224 -0.94 -5.75 8.56
C ILE A 224 0.11 -4.84 7.92
N MET A 225 -0.29 -4.07 6.92
CA MET A 225 0.46 -2.94 6.40
C MET A 225 -0.37 -1.66 6.47
N HIS A 226 0.21 -0.61 7.04
CA HIS A 226 -0.36 0.72 6.96
C HIS A 226 -0.15 1.30 5.56
N ILE A 227 -1.24 1.60 4.86
CA ILE A 227 -1.23 2.35 3.61
C ILE A 227 -1.32 3.84 3.95
N GLY A 228 -0.38 4.65 3.45
CA GLY A 228 -0.37 6.05 3.85
C GLY A 228 0.38 6.98 2.92
N PHE A 229 0.05 8.26 3.08
CA PHE A 229 0.67 9.40 2.41
C PHE A 229 1.21 10.44 3.40
N SER A 230 1.30 10.09 4.69
CA SER A 230 1.84 10.95 5.75
C SER A 230 2.82 10.16 6.59
N THR A 231 4.10 10.56 6.57
CA THR A 231 5.13 9.94 7.43
C THR A 231 4.89 10.23 8.90
N SER A 232 4.33 11.39 9.23
CA SER A 232 3.94 11.77 10.58
C SER A 232 2.88 10.82 11.13
N TYR A 233 1.79 10.58 10.39
CA TYR A 233 0.76 9.63 10.80
C TYR A 233 1.30 8.19 10.84
N ALA A 234 2.08 7.78 9.85
CA ALA A 234 2.65 6.43 9.79
C ALA A 234 3.53 6.11 11.02
N ARG A 235 4.20 7.11 11.61
CA ARG A 235 5.04 6.93 12.81
C ARG A 235 4.26 6.43 14.03
N HIS A 236 2.96 6.67 14.13
CA HIS A 236 2.15 6.12 15.20
C HIS A 236 2.11 4.58 15.19
N PHE A 237 2.24 3.97 14.01
CA PHE A 237 2.27 2.52 13.87
C PHE A 237 3.63 1.89 14.27
N PHE A 238 4.67 2.67 14.56
CA PHE A 238 5.89 2.12 15.13
C PHE A 238 5.67 1.49 16.51
N ASN A 239 4.67 1.98 17.24
CA ASN A 239 4.30 1.44 18.54
C ASN A 239 3.51 0.12 18.44
N VAL A 240 3.08 -0.27 17.24
CA VAL A 240 2.36 -1.52 17.01
C VAL A 240 3.33 -2.54 16.41
N PRO A 241 3.66 -3.63 17.11
CA PRO A 241 4.62 -4.61 16.61
C PRO A 241 4.25 -5.16 15.23
N ASN A 242 5.27 -5.33 14.38
CA ASN A 242 5.20 -6.00 13.09
C ASN A 242 4.31 -5.36 12.00
N VAL A 243 3.65 -4.23 12.26
CA VAL A 243 2.94 -3.51 11.20
C VAL A 243 3.95 -2.98 10.19
N GLY A 244 3.81 -3.39 8.91
CA GLY A 244 4.59 -2.88 7.79
C GLY A 244 4.00 -1.60 7.20
N PHE A 245 4.66 -1.06 6.20
CA PHE A 245 4.25 0.20 5.57
C PHE A 245 4.15 0.05 4.06
N ASN A 246 3.08 0.60 3.49
CA ASN A 246 2.90 0.80 2.06
C ASN A 246 2.67 2.29 1.80
N MET A 247 3.75 3.01 1.47
CA MET A 247 3.76 4.47 1.46
C MET A 247 3.77 5.04 0.06
N LEU A 248 3.08 6.16 -0.11
CA LEU A 248 3.10 6.93 -1.35
C LEU A 248 4.53 7.39 -1.68
N LEU A 249 5.04 7.04 -2.86
CA LEU A 249 6.45 7.28 -3.22
C LEU A 249 6.93 8.73 -3.04
N PRO A 250 6.22 9.77 -3.52
CA PRO A 250 6.67 11.15 -3.35
C PRO A 250 6.92 11.56 -1.91
N ILE A 251 6.20 11.00 -0.96
CA ILE A 251 6.41 11.28 0.47
C ILE A 251 7.71 10.64 0.98
N LEU A 252 8.09 9.50 0.43
CA LEU A 252 9.38 8.85 0.75
C LEU A 252 10.56 9.57 0.11
N ILE A 253 10.38 10.20 -1.04
CA ILE A 253 11.39 11.02 -1.71
C ILE A 253 11.60 12.35 -0.98
N ALA A 254 10.56 12.92 -0.42
CA ALA A 254 10.61 14.19 0.32
C ALA A 254 11.59 14.11 1.52
N PRO A 255 12.16 15.25 1.99
CA PRO A 255 13.19 15.26 3.03
C PRO A 255 12.85 14.45 4.28
N GLY A 256 11.64 14.53 4.80
CA GLY A 256 11.18 13.73 5.95
C GLY A 256 11.01 12.24 5.64
N GLY A 257 10.89 11.87 4.36
CA GLY A 257 10.73 10.50 3.90
C GLY A 257 11.98 9.66 4.09
N GLN A 258 13.17 10.24 3.88
CA GLN A 258 14.44 9.54 4.09
C GLN A 258 14.63 9.18 5.57
N GLN A 259 14.30 10.11 6.47
CA GLN A 259 14.33 9.84 7.91
C GLN A 259 13.31 8.77 8.29
N PHE A 260 12.12 8.82 7.71
CA PHE A 260 11.11 7.78 7.94
C PHE A 260 11.60 6.40 7.49
N LEU A 261 12.23 6.29 6.31
CA LEU A 261 12.81 5.03 5.81
C LEU A 261 13.89 4.50 6.73
N HIS A 262 14.77 5.38 7.22
CA HIS A 262 15.80 5.02 8.20
C HIS A 262 15.16 4.45 9.47
N ASP A 263 14.19 5.15 10.05
CA ASP A 263 13.54 4.74 11.30
C ASP A 263 12.75 3.45 11.11
N ALA A 264 11.91 3.37 10.06
CA ALA A 264 11.08 2.20 9.80
C ALA A 264 11.93 0.93 9.63
N ARG A 265 13.02 1.01 8.87
CA ARG A 265 13.81 -0.16 8.49
C ARG A 265 14.99 -0.41 9.41
N GLY A 266 15.71 0.65 9.81
CA GLY A 266 16.92 0.54 10.63
C GLY A 266 16.62 0.40 12.11
N VAL A 267 15.64 1.13 12.63
CA VAL A 267 15.31 1.15 14.06
C VAL A 267 14.21 0.13 14.39
N HIS A 268 13.11 0.18 13.63
CA HIS A 268 11.92 -0.63 13.92
C HIS A 268 11.85 -1.94 13.13
N HIS A 269 12.79 -2.20 12.21
CA HIS A 269 12.87 -3.42 11.38
C HIS A 269 11.57 -3.73 10.61
N ARG A 270 10.86 -2.66 10.14
CA ARG A 270 9.61 -2.78 9.40
C ARG A 270 9.87 -2.90 7.91
N GLN A 271 9.02 -3.66 7.25
CA GLN A 271 8.99 -3.74 5.80
C GLN A 271 8.34 -2.48 5.23
N VAL A 272 8.90 -1.98 4.12
CA VAL A 272 8.39 -0.80 3.43
C VAL A 272 8.19 -1.11 1.95
N LEU A 273 6.94 -1.04 1.53
CA LEU A 273 6.49 -1.05 0.14
C LEU A 273 6.18 0.39 -0.29
N THR A 274 6.09 0.63 -1.58
CA THR A 274 5.72 1.95 -2.11
C THR A 274 4.83 1.86 -3.34
N TRP A 275 3.97 2.87 -3.53
CA TRP A 275 2.98 3.01 -4.59
C TRP A 275 2.85 4.47 -5.07
N THR A 276 2.38 4.77 -6.27
CA THR A 276 2.42 3.94 -7.46
C THR A 276 3.64 4.37 -8.25
N VAL A 277 4.47 3.44 -8.68
CA VAL A 277 5.77 3.72 -9.29
C VAL A 277 5.76 3.27 -10.75
N ASN A 278 5.68 4.23 -11.68
CA ASN A 278 5.55 3.94 -13.11
C ASN A 278 6.70 4.52 -13.96
N ASP A 279 7.57 5.33 -13.37
CA ASP A 279 8.73 5.94 -14.03
C ASP A 279 10.00 5.16 -13.68
N GLU A 280 10.84 4.89 -14.68
CA GLU A 280 12.03 4.04 -14.54
C GLU A 280 13.07 4.59 -13.56
N ASP A 281 13.30 5.91 -13.56
CA ASP A 281 14.17 6.59 -12.61
C ASP A 281 13.70 6.43 -11.16
N ARG A 282 12.37 6.49 -10.93
CA ARG A 282 11.76 6.25 -9.63
C ARG A 282 11.81 4.77 -9.23
N MET A 283 11.72 3.85 -10.19
CA MET A 283 11.93 2.42 -9.99
C MET A 283 13.38 2.14 -9.53
N GLU A 284 14.36 2.71 -10.21
CA GLU A 284 15.77 2.62 -9.81
C GLU A 284 16.03 3.23 -8.44
N TRP A 285 15.41 4.36 -8.11
CA TRP A 285 15.48 4.95 -6.79
C TRP A 285 14.98 3.97 -5.71
N CYS A 286 13.86 3.28 -5.94
CA CYS A 286 13.33 2.29 -5.00
C CYS A 286 14.30 1.11 -4.78
N ILE A 287 14.98 0.66 -5.85
CA ILE A 287 15.99 -0.40 -5.76
C ILE A 287 17.18 0.10 -4.92
N ARG A 288 17.72 1.28 -5.23
CA ARG A 288 18.85 1.89 -4.51
C ARG A 288 18.53 2.14 -3.03
N ARG A 289 17.31 2.54 -2.73
CA ARG A 289 16.83 2.71 -1.34
C ARG A 289 16.48 1.38 -0.68
N LYS A 290 16.70 0.23 -1.37
CA LYS A 290 16.49 -1.13 -0.83
C LYS A 290 15.09 -1.34 -0.24
N LEU A 291 14.06 -0.81 -0.89
CA LEU A 291 12.68 -1.08 -0.50
C LEU A 291 12.36 -2.58 -0.58
N ASN A 292 11.30 -3.03 0.08
CA ASN A 292 10.90 -4.44 0.07
C ASN A 292 10.09 -4.79 -1.17
N GLY A 293 9.23 -3.86 -1.63
CA GLY A 293 8.43 -4.03 -2.84
C GLY A 293 8.03 -2.70 -3.48
N VAL A 294 7.75 -2.78 -4.76
CA VAL A 294 7.34 -1.67 -5.62
C VAL A 294 6.02 -2.02 -6.26
N MET A 295 5.00 -1.20 -6.01
CA MET A 295 3.70 -1.30 -6.67
C MET A 295 3.71 -0.47 -7.94
N THR A 296 3.45 -1.14 -9.06
CA THR A 296 3.45 -0.54 -10.39
C THR A 296 2.25 -0.98 -11.22
N ASP A 297 1.81 -0.09 -12.10
CA ASP A 297 0.79 -0.39 -13.12
C ASP A 297 1.35 -1.25 -14.26
N ASP A 298 2.68 -1.28 -14.43
CA ASP A 298 3.40 -1.97 -15.52
C ASP A 298 4.49 -2.92 -14.99
N PRO A 299 4.12 -4.14 -14.55
CA PRO A 299 5.08 -5.12 -14.05
C PRO A 299 6.25 -5.41 -14.98
N PRO A 300 6.06 -5.65 -16.30
CA PRO A 300 7.18 -5.90 -17.21
C PRO A 300 8.21 -4.77 -17.25
N LYS A 301 7.76 -3.52 -17.17
CA LYS A 301 8.64 -2.36 -17.15
C LYS A 301 9.53 -2.37 -15.90
N PHE A 302 8.94 -2.60 -14.73
CA PHE A 302 9.72 -2.67 -13.50
C PHE A 302 10.71 -3.85 -13.49
N LEU A 303 10.29 -5.02 -13.97
CA LEU A 303 11.17 -6.18 -14.06
C LEU A 303 12.37 -5.94 -14.99
N LYS A 304 12.17 -5.26 -16.12
CA LYS A 304 13.26 -4.84 -17.02
C LYS A 304 14.22 -3.87 -16.33
N VAL A 305 13.71 -2.95 -15.51
CA VAL A 305 14.56 -2.05 -14.71
C VAL A 305 15.40 -2.86 -13.71
N CYS A 306 14.80 -3.85 -13.02
CA CYS A 306 15.53 -4.73 -12.09
C CYS A 306 16.63 -5.53 -12.82
N GLU A 307 16.38 -6.03 -14.02
CA GLU A 307 17.35 -6.81 -14.81
C GLU A 307 18.59 -5.99 -15.17
N ARG A 308 18.39 -4.75 -15.66
CA ARG A 308 19.48 -3.88 -16.12
C ARG A 308 20.18 -3.10 -15.01
N PHE A 309 19.60 -3.06 -13.79
CA PHE A 309 20.13 -2.29 -12.68
C PHE A 309 21.55 -2.73 -12.30
N ASP A 310 22.51 -1.79 -12.24
CA ASP A 310 23.87 -2.02 -11.72
C ASP A 310 24.10 -1.16 -10.47
N GLU A 311 24.37 -1.81 -9.34
CA GLU A 311 24.68 -1.12 -8.07
C GLU A 311 25.97 -0.31 -8.12
N ARG A 312 26.88 -0.62 -9.07
CA ARG A 312 28.15 0.08 -9.23
C ARG A 312 28.02 1.40 -9.98
N GLU A 313 26.95 1.56 -10.75
CA GLU A 313 26.68 2.84 -11.36
C GLU A 313 26.41 3.88 -10.27
N PRO A 314 27.10 5.04 -10.29
CA PRO A 314 26.85 6.09 -9.32
C PRO A 314 25.36 6.46 -9.37
N GLU A 315 24.77 6.67 -8.20
CA GLU A 315 23.46 7.26 -8.12
C GLU A 315 23.53 8.57 -8.91
N GLY A 316 22.95 8.58 -10.11
CA GLY A 316 22.77 9.81 -10.83
C GLY A 316 22.14 10.80 -9.87
N ILE A 317 22.53 12.06 -9.90
CA ILE A 317 21.86 13.11 -9.13
C ILE A 317 20.39 12.86 -9.39
N MET A 318 19.72 12.16 -8.45
CA MET A 318 18.29 11.97 -8.53
C MET A 318 17.76 13.34 -8.82
N PRO A 319 17.33 13.58 -10.00
CA PRO A 319 16.92 14.90 -10.31
C PRO A 319 15.69 15.14 -9.45
N LEU A 320 15.90 15.90 -8.43
CA LEU A 320 14.89 16.85 -8.12
C LEU A 320 14.86 17.77 -9.36
N THR A 321 14.46 17.20 -10.48
CA THR A 321 14.16 17.96 -11.66
C THR A 321 12.99 18.86 -11.32
N TRP A 322 12.93 20.01 -11.95
CA TRP A 322 11.76 20.90 -11.84
C TRP A 322 10.44 20.14 -12.05
N ARG A 323 10.46 19.10 -12.85
CA ARG A 323 9.32 18.20 -13.08
C ARG A 323 8.98 17.38 -11.82
N SER A 324 9.97 16.84 -11.12
CA SER A 324 9.74 16.11 -9.87
C SER A 324 9.25 17.05 -8.76
N TYR A 325 9.80 18.28 -8.65
CA TYR A 325 9.27 19.29 -7.73
C TYR A 325 7.83 19.68 -8.08
N TYR A 326 7.51 19.84 -9.35
CA TYR A 326 6.17 20.15 -9.79
C TYR A 326 5.20 19.01 -9.50
N ASP A 327 5.58 17.76 -9.75
CA ASP A 327 4.77 16.57 -9.44
C ASP A 327 4.55 16.44 -7.94
N VAL A 328 5.59 16.62 -7.12
CA VAL A 328 5.47 16.62 -5.66
C VAL A 328 4.56 17.74 -5.18
N PHE A 329 4.71 18.96 -5.71
CA PHE A 329 3.87 20.11 -5.35
C PHE A 329 2.41 19.90 -5.77
N ARG A 330 2.16 19.45 -7.00
CA ARG A 330 0.82 19.14 -7.49
C ARG A 330 0.16 18.04 -6.64
N LEU A 331 0.92 17.00 -6.32
CA LEU A 331 0.44 15.92 -5.48
C LEU A 331 0.17 16.38 -4.05
N TRP A 332 1.02 17.26 -3.51
CA TRP A 332 0.79 17.89 -2.21
C TRP A 332 -0.54 18.64 -2.13
N ILE A 333 -0.92 19.39 -3.17
CA ILE A 333 -2.23 20.03 -3.25
C ILE A 333 -3.34 18.98 -3.18
N TRP A 334 -3.24 17.91 -3.98
CA TRP A 334 -4.22 16.83 -3.99
C TRP A 334 -4.30 16.09 -2.66
N ILE A 335 -3.17 15.80 -2.04
CA ILE A 335 -3.10 15.19 -0.70
C ILE A 335 -3.78 16.11 0.33
N SER A 336 -3.54 17.41 0.28
CA SER A 336 -4.15 18.37 1.19
C SER A 336 -5.68 18.42 1.04
N ILE A 337 -6.17 18.37 -0.20
CA ILE A 337 -7.60 18.29 -0.50
C ILE A 337 -8.15 16.93 0.00
N ALA A 338 -7.49 15.83 -0.30
CA ALA A 338 -7.90 14.51 0.15
C ALA A 338 -7.91 14.42 1.69
N ALA A 339 -6.87 14.93 2.35
CA ALA A 339 -6.80 14.99 3.81
C ALA A 339 -7.96 15.78 4.42
N LEU A 340 -8.36 16.89 3.77
CA LEU A 340 -9.52 17.68 4.20
C LEU A 340 -10.83 16.89 4.04
N LEU A 341 -11.01 16.23 2.89
CA LEU A 341 -12.21 15.44 2.59
C LEU A 341 -12.33 14.18 3.48
N TYR A 342 -11.21 13.53 3.75
CA TYR A 342 -11.17 12.29 4.55
C TYR A 342 -10.88 12.54 6.04
N ARG A 343 -10.74 13.79 6.47
CA ARG A 343 -10.41 14.17 7.85
C ARG A 343 -11.27 13.45 8.90
N LYS A 344 -12.58 13.34 8.65
CA LYS A 344 -13.51 12.64 9.57
C LYS A 344 -13.31 11.12 9.57
N LYS A 345 -12.90 10.53 8.45
CA LYS A 345 -12.68 9.09 8.30
C LYS A 345 -11.32 8.63 8.86
N LEU A 346 -10.35 9.55 8.93
CA LEU A 346 -9.02 9.31 9.49
C LEU A 346 -8.95 9.60 11.00
N GLN A 347 -9.99 10.21 11.60
CA GLN A 347 -9.98 10.49 13.03
C GLN A 347 -9.81 9.19 13.82
N PRO A 348 -8.91 9.15 14.83
CA PRO A 348 -8.77 8.00 15.69
C PRO A 348 -10.09 7.78 16.45
N VAL A 349 -10.50 6.54 16.60
CA VAL A 349 -11.46 6.17 17.63
C VAL A 349 -10.83 6.58 18.95
N ALA A 350 -11.47 7.50 19.68
CA ALA A 350 -10.96 7.96 20.94
C ALA A 350 -10.68 6.74 21.83
N SER A 351 -9.50 6.71 22.43
CA SER A 351 -8.94 5.64 23.27
C SER A 351 -9.87 5.18 24.43
N ARG A 352 -11.01 5.79 24.60
CA ARG A 352 -12.02 5.41 25.61
C ARG A 352 -12.82 4.14 25.30
N GLU A 353 -12.90 3.72 24.04
CA GLU A 353 -13.64 2.48 23.69
C GLU A 353 -12.77 1.23 23.77
N LEU A 354 -11.45 1.36 23.67
CA LEU A 354 -10.52 0.23 23.79
C LEU A 354 -10.28 -0.20 25.25
N ILE A 355 -10.59 0.67 26.22
CA ILE A 355 -10.42 0.40 27.67
C ILE A 355 -11.65 -0.31 28.25
N LYS A 356 -12.80 -0.34 27.56
CA LYS A 356 -14.08 -0.88 28.10
C LYS A 356 -14.35 -2.36 27.80
N THR A 357 -13.44 -3.07 27.16
CA THR A 357 -13.64 -4.50 26.83
C THR A 357 -12.94 -5.45 27.78
N HIS A 358 -12.46 -4.98 28.93
CA HIS A 358 -11.83 -5.81 29.98
C HIS A 358 -12.40 -5.51 31.38
N ASP A 359 -13.73 -5.45 31.51
CA ASP A 359 -14.44 -5.64 32.79
C ASP A 359 -15.50 -6.73 32.65
#